data_feee0a51618b1553edec61b8217271c0
#
_entry.id   feee0a51618b1553edec61b8217271c0
#
_cell.length_a   1.000
_cell.length_b   1.000
_cell.length_c   1.000
_cell.angle_alpha   90.00
_cell.angle_beta   90.00
_cell.angle_gamma   90.00
#
_symmetry.space_group_name_H-M   'P 1'
#
loop_
_entity.id
_entity.type
_entity.pdbx_description
1 polymer ?
#
loop_
_entity_poly.entity_id
_entity_poly.type
_entity_poly.pdbx_seq_one_letter_code
_entity_poly.pdbx_strand_id
1 'polypeptide(L)'
;MNWITRLTFALALAAGLLSVPAFAETPKQPNVIIIFIDDMGYGDVGFNGAKGPKTPNLDKMGADGMIFNDFYVGCAVCSGSRTALMTGCHYQRLSMSAVLFPNSGKGLHPEEVTIADMLKGAGYRTACIGKWHLGHLPPCLPTYQGFEYYYGVPYSNDMWIDPANKLADDIVIRSGLTRADLEKGHKKRNWVPLFRGEEVIEYPADQTTLTKRYTEEAIRFINADKDKPFFLSLPHTMVHLPLAVSKAFAGRTGRLIWDAIEEVDWSVGEILGAVRKAGIAEKTLVIFTSDNGAAVGSSLPLRAKKGSVYDGGIREPTVMWWPGQIPAGKTCREVAATIDLLPTLAGLCGGKLPERKIDGLDIWPLMSGLEGAKSPHEFYVLMHGPGTVRSGKWKFYPWKEGRSGRRREKQPANPSTYPVQLYDTVADIGEKNNLAGANTELTKRLQAVYKAHVEEIKKNRRPTAAMPRKKNASSSQRPEQGKKKQNQKKNQKKKNAAAK
;
A
#
# COMPACT_ATOMS: atom_id res chain seq x y z
N MET A 1 -58.91 24.08 68.05
CA MET A 1 -58.86 22.67 67.60
C MET A 1 -58.78 22.62 66.10
N ASN A 2 -57.61 22.61 65.53
CA ASN A 2 -57.45 22.39 64.11
C ASN A 2 -56.12 21.63 63.84
N TRP A 3 -56.27 20.44 63.39
CA TRP A 3 -55.18 19.57 62.96
C TRP A 3 -54.78 19.93 61.52
N ILE A 4 -53.51 20.38 61.33
CA ILE A 4 -52.91 20.58 60.02
C ILE A 4 -51.97 19.43 59.79
N THR A 5 -52.38 18.55 58.87
CA THR A 5 -51.60 17.43 58.35
C THR A 5 -50.52 17.96 57.41
N ARG A 6 -49.25 17.75 57.71
CA ARG A 6 -48.12 18.03 56.79
C ARG A 6 -47.88 16.79 55.96
N LEU A 7 -48.15 16.88 54.61
CA LEU A 7 -47.69 15.92 53.62
C LEU A 7 -46.23 16.31 53.17
N THR A 8 -45.28 15.48 53.53
CA THR A 8 -43.93 15.56 53.03
C THR A 8 -43.84 14.74 51.76
N PHE A 9 -43.66 15.39 50.58
CA PHE A 9 -43.35 14.75 49.31
C PHE A 9 -41.84 14.48 49.31
N ALA A 10 -41.43 13.21 49.34
CA ALA A 10 -40.06 12.78 49.07
C ALA A 10 -39.88 12.64 47.56
N LEU A 11 -39.15 13.57 46.91
CA LEU A 11 -38.66 13.44 45.54
C LEU A 11 -37.47 12.47 45.54
N ALA A 12 -37.67 11.26 45.07
CA ALA A 12 -36.56 10.36 44.76
C ALA A 12 -35.94 10.77 43.42
N LEU A 13 -34.79 11.47 43.44
CA LEU A 13 -33.95 11.70 42.28
C LEU A 13 -33.29 10.36 41.91
N ALA A 14 -33.80 9.66 40.90
CA ALA A 14 -33.11 8.57 40.26
C ALA A 14 -32.01 9.15 39.36
N ALA A 15 -30.80 9.30 39.91
CA ALA A 15 -29.60 9.58 39.12
C ALA A 15 -29.24 8.34 38.31
N GLY A 16 -29.74 8.29 37.07
CA GLY A 16 -29.27 7.33 36.08
C GLY A 16 -27.79 7.62 35.77
N LEU A 17 -26.91 6.85 36.39
CA LEU A 17 -25.51 6.78 35.98
C LEU A 17 -25.46 6.25 34.57
N LEU A 18 -25.40 7.13 33.56
CA LEU A 18 -24.94 6.80 32.23
C LEU A 18 -23.49 6.38 32.41
N SER A 19 -23.24 5.08 32.45
CA SER A 19 -21.90 4.52 32.36
C SER A 19 -21.36 4.87 30.96
N VAL A 20 -20.58 5.95 30.86
CA VAL A 20 -19.71 6.19 29.75
C VAL A 20 -18.77 4.97 29.70
N PRO A 21 -18.71 4.21 28.59
CA PRO A 21 -17.75 3.13 28.52
C PRO A 21 -16.35 3.73 28.70
N ALA A 22 -15.70 3.39 29.80
CA ALA A 22 -14.30 3.73 30.00
C ALA A 22 -13.53 3.07 28.87
N PHE A 23 -12.96 3.84 27.97
CA PHE A 23 -11.99 3.31 27.04
C PHE A 23 -10.88 2.67 27.87
N ALA A 24 -10.61 1.39 27.61
CA ALA A 24 -9.49 0.73 28.25
C ALA A 24 -8.22 1.53 27.95
N GLU A 25 -7.35 1.68 28.95
CA GLU A 25 -6.07 2.35 28.77
C GLU A 25 -5.34 1.67 27.58
N THR A 26 -4.91 2.46 26.59
CA THR A 26 -4.23 1.91 25.40
C THR A 26 -3.04 1.08 25.85
N PRO A 27 -2.95 -0.21 25.49
CA PRO A 27 -1.82 -1.05 25.88
C PRO A 27 -0.52 -0.41 25.44
N LYS A 28 0.43 -0.30 26.35
CA LYS A 28 1.78 0.13 25.98
C LYS A 28 2.40 -0.94 25.08
N GLN A 29 2.92 -0.51 23.93
CA GLN A 29 3.59 -1.40 22.95
C GLN A 29 2.71 -2.55 22.44
N PRO A 30 1.61 -2.27 21.72
CA PRO A 30 0.81 -3.31 21.07
C PRO A 30 1.60 -4.03 19.98
N ASN A 31 1.27 -5.29 19.72
CA ASN A 31 1.68 -5.94 18.47
C ASN A 31 1.04 -5.22 17.27
N VAL A 32 1.74 -5.18 16.15
CA VAL A 32 1.26 -4.56 14.92
C VAL A 32 1.37 -5.54 13.75
N ILE A 33 0.27 -5.74 13.03
CA ILE A 33 0.22 -6.53 11.80
C ILE A 33 -0.33 -5.63 10.68
N ILE A 34 0.44 -5.46 9.61
CA ILE A 34 -0.02 -4.79 8.39
C ILE A 34 -0.14 -5.83 7.29
N ILE A 35 -1.37 -6.17 6.90
CA ILE A 35 -1.68 -7.04 5.76
C ILE A 35 -1.87 -6.15 4.53
N PHE A 36 -0.92 -6.21 3.59
CA PHE A 36 -0.82 -5.29 2.47
C PHE A 36 -0.93 -6.04 1.15
N ILE A 37 -2.04 -5.83 0.45
CA ILE A 37 -2.37 -6.62 -0.74
C ILE A 37 -1.86 -5.92 -2.00
N ASP A 38 -1.45 -6.71 -2.98
CA ASP A 38 -0.94 -6.22 -4.28
C ASP A 38 -2.09 -6.18 -5.29
N ASP A 39 -2.42 -4.99 -5.79
CA ASP A 39 -3.44 -4.77 -6.84
C ASP A 39 -4.89 -5.10 -6.45
N MET A 40 -5.26 -5.16 -5.19
CA MET A 40 -6.66 -5.34 -4.77
C MET A 40 -7.42 -4.02 -4.84
N GLY A 41 -8.49 -3.98 -5.60
CA GLY A 41 -9.27 -2.77 -5.78
C GLY A 41 -10.36 -2.57 -4.71
N TYR A 42 -10.85 -1.35 -4.61
CA TYR A 42 -11.88 -0.94 -3.66
C TYR A 42 -13.13 -1.83 -3.70
N GLY A 43 -13.56 -2.22 -4.90
CA GLY A 43 -14.76 -3.04 -5.15
C GLY A 43 -14.50 -4.55 -5.16
N ASP A 44 -13.35 -5.02 -4.68
CA ASP A 44 -13.00 -6.46 -4.64
C ASP A 44 -13.37 -7.12 -3.30
N VAL A 45 -13.83 -6.35 -2.30
CA VAL A 45 -14.14 -6.83 -0.94
C VAL A 45 -15.61 -6.62 -0.58
N GLY A 46 -16.19 -7.56 0.19
CA GLY A 46 -17.61 -7.57 0.53
C GLY A 46 -18.06 -6.35 1.31
N PHE A 47 -17.27 -5.87 2.27
CA PHE A 47 -17.58 -4.67 3.07
C PHE A 47 -17.65 -3.37 2.24
N ASN A 48 -17.13 -3.36 1.00
CA ASN A 48 -17.31 -2.29 0.02
C ASN A 48 -18.34 -2.64 -1.09
N GLY A 49 -19.09 -3.74 -0.92
CA GLY A 49 -20.16 -4.14 -1.82
C GLY A 49 -19.71 -4.95 -3.04
N ALA A 50 -18.63 -5.71 -2.97
CA ALA A 50 -18.23 -6.66 -4.01
C ALA A 50 -19.36 -7.63 -4.35
N LYS A 51 -19.57 -7.87 -5.65
CA LYS A 51 -20.64 -8.75 -6.14
C LYS A 51 -20.14 -10.09 -6.69
N GLY A 52 -18.84 -10.33 -6.60
CA GLY A 52 -18.21 -11.51 -7.20
C GLY A 52 -17.54 -12.41 -6.16
N PRO A 53 -16.36 -12.05 -5.68
CA PRO A 53 -15.64 -12.83 -4.68
C PRO A 53 -16.34 -12.75 -3.33
N LYS A 54 -16.20 -13.80 -2.52
CA LYS A 54 -16.68 -13.83 -1.14
C LYS A 54 -15.52 -13.56 -0.20
N THR A 55 -15.67 -12.54 0.65
CA THR A 55 -14.63 -12.14 1.62
C THR A 55 -15.16 -12.14 3.06
N PRO A 56 -15.67 -13.29 3.57
CA PRO A 56 -16.35 -13.34 4.87
C PRO A 56 -15.43 -12.98 6.05
N ASN A 57 -14.13 -13.26 5.96
CA ASN A 57 -13.18 -12.93 7.02
C ASN A 57 -12.89 -11.42 7.06
N LEU A 58 -12.74 -10.78 5.90
CA LEU A 58 -12.59 -9.33 5.78
C LEU A 58 -13.88 -8.61 6.18
N ASP A 59 -15.04 -9.12 5.79
CA ASP A 59 -16.35 -8.58 6.18
C ASP A 59 -16.53 -8.65 7.70
N LYS A 60 -16.14 -9.79 8.30
CA LYS A 60 -16.14 -9.93 9.77
C LYS A 60 -15.12 -9.00 10.43
N MET A 61 -13.91 -8.84 9.85
CA MET A 61 -12.93 -7.90 10.36
C MET A 61 -13.49 -6.46 10.35
N GLY A 62 -14.24 -6.08 9.29
CA GLY A 62 -14.93 -4.79 9.21
C GLY A 62 -16.04 -4.62 10.25
N ALA A 63 -16.81 -5.68 10.51
CA ALA A 63 -17.84 -5.68 11.54
C ALA A 63 -17.28 -5.64 12.97
N ASP A 64 -16.14 -6.30 13.21
CA ASP A 64 -15.46 -6.33 14.50
C ASP A 64 -14.49 -5.14 14.71
N GLY A 65 -14.27 -4.30 13.70
CA GLY A 65 -13.35 -3.17 13.69
C GLY A 65 -13.94 -1.93 13.03
N MET A 66 -13.08 -1.14 12.37
CA MET A 66 -13.48 0.09 11.68
C MET A 66 -13.07 0.05 10.20
N ILE A 67 -14.02 0.35 9.31
CA ILE A 67 -13.79 0.51 7.88
C ILE A 67 -13.38 1.97 7.61
N PHE A 68 -12.28 2.17 6.88
CA PHE A 68 -11.83 3.49 6.42
C PHE A 68 -12.20 3.67 4.96
N ASN A 69 -13.26 4.46 4.70
CA ASN A 69 -13.76 4.64 3.33
C ASN A 69 -12.89 5.57 2.48
N ASP A 70 -12.22 6.54 3.09
CA ASP A 70 -11.38 7.54 2.43
C ASP A 70 -9.90 7.35 2.79
N PHE A 71 -9.40 6.12 2.63
CA PHE A 71 -8.00 5.76 2.88
C PHE A 71 -7.21 5.72 1.57
N TYR A 72 -6.15 6.52 1.52
CA TYR A 72 -5.36 6.75 0.31
C TYR A 72 -3.97 6.13 0.39
N VAL A 73 -3.40 5.80 -0.77
CA VAL A 73 -2.01 5.36 -0.90
C VAL A 73 -1.13 6.46 -1.48
N GLY A 74 0.17 6.42 -1.21
CA GLY A 74 1.12 7.46 -1.66
C GLY A 74 1.49 7.38 -3.15
N CYS A 75 1.02 6.35 -3.88
CA CYS A 75 1.29 6.16 -5.30
C CYS A 75 0.28 5.17 -5.90
N ALA A 76 -0.12 5.38 -7.15
CA ALA A 76 -1.04 4.49 -7.86
C ALA A 76 -0.38 3.18 -8.38
N VAL A 77 0.85 2.87 -7.97
CA VAL A 77 1.61 1.67 -8.34
C VAL A 77 2.60 1.24 -7.24
N CYS A 78 2.99 -0.02 -7.26
CA CYS A 78 3.62 -0.78 -6.19
C CYS A 78 4.79 -0.12 -5.43
N SER A 79 5.98 0.10 -6.05
CA SER A 79 7.17 0.54 -5.30
C SER A 79 7.00 1.91 -4.66
N GLY A 80 6.34 2.84 -5.36
CA GLY A 80 6.07 4.18 -4.81
C GLY A 80 5.12 4.11 -3.61
N SER A 81 4.08 3.28 -3.68
CA SER A 81 3.13 3.09 -2.58
C SER A 81 3.79 2.39 -1.38
N ARG A 82 4.60 1.34 -1.62
CA ARG A 82 5.34 0.63 -0.56
C ARG A 82 6.38 1.51 0.10
N THR A 83 7.05 2.40 -0.67
CA THR A 83 7.92 3.44 -0.12
C THR A 83 7.15 4.33 0.85
N ALA A 84 5.99 4.82 0.42
CA ALA A 84 5.17 5.73 1.22
C ALA A 84 4.70 5.08 2.53
N LEU A 85 4.21 3.83 2.47
CA LEU A 85 3.83 3.07 3.66
C LEU A 85 5.00 2.93 4.64
N MET A 86 6.15 2.45 4.17
CA MET A 86 7.27 2.12 5.06
C MET A 86 7.92 3.35 5.71
N THR A 87 7.94 4.51 5.02
CA THR A 87 8.73 5.67 5.43
C THR A 87 7.92 6.87 5.91
N GLY A 88 6.60 6.84 5.76
CA GLY A 88 5.75 8.03 6.01
C GLY A 88 6.02 9.18 5.04
N CYS A 89 6.65 8.93 3.88
CA CYS A 89 7.06 9.96 2.93
C CYS A 89 6.50 9.71 1.53
N HIS A 90 6.17 10.77 0.83
CA HIS A 90 5.95 10.65 -0.62
C HIS A 90 7.22 10.10 -1.31
N TYR A 91 7.08 9.09 -2.16
CA TYR A 91 8.21 8.40 -2.79
C TYR A 91 9.11 9.33 -3.63
N GLN A 92 8.58 10.46 -4.12
CA GLN A 92 9.37 11.45 -4.85
C GLN A 92 10.32 12.23 -3.93
N ARG A 93 9.97 12.42 -2.64
CA ARG A 93 10.89 13.00 -1.65
C ARG A 93 12.14 12.15 -1.51
N LEU A 94 12.01 10.83 -1.62
CA LEU A 94 13.10 9.86 -1.53
C LEU A 94 13.72 9.52 -2.89
N SER A 95 13.41 10.26 -3.95
CA SER A 95 13.85 10.02 -5.33
C SER A 95 13.58 8.59 -5.83
N MET A 96 12.67 7.86 -5.17
CA MET A 96 12.31 6.51 -5.54
C MET A 96 11.56 6.49 -6.87
N SER A 97 11.68 5.40 -7.61
CA SER A 97 10.86 5.16 -8.79
C SER A 97 9.49 4.66 -8.37
N ALA A 98 8.46 5.01 -9.15
CA ALA A 98 7.11 4.49 -8.94
C ALA A 98 7.07 2.95 -9.05
N VAL A 99 7.91 2.36 -9.92
CA VAL A 99 8.14 0.91 -10.03
C VAL A 99 9.65 0.65 -10.15
N LEU A 100 10.17 -0.27 -9.33
CA LEU A 100 11.51 -0.82 -9.45
C LEU A 100 11.49 -2.14 -10.21
N PHE A 101 12.62 -2.45 -10.87
CA PHE A 101 12.87 -3.70 -11.58
C PHE A 101 14.19 -4.30 -11.12
N PRO A 102 14.43 -5.62 -11.33
CA PRO A 102 15.71 -6.24 -10.96
C PRO A 102 16.96 -5.57 -11.56
N ASN A 103 16.80 -4.85 -12.67
CA ASN A 103 17.88 -4.09 -13.32
C ASN A 103 17.86 -2.58 -13.01
N SER A 104 17.07 -2.11 -12.04
CA SER A 104 16.99 -0.68 -11.70
C SER A 104 18.29 -0.14 -11.09
N GLY A 105 19.06 -0.98 -10.39
CA GLY A 105 20.33 -0.60 -9.77
C GLY A 105 20.21 0.41 -8.63
N LYS A 106 19.01 0.59 -8.09
CA LYS A 106 18.71 1.48 -6.98
C LYS A 106 17.55 0.96 -6.12
N GLY A 107 17.52 1.35 -4.87
CA GLY A 107 16.47 1.00 -3.92
C GLY A 107 16.34 2.02 -2.81
N LEU A 108 15.56 1.68 -1.78
CA LEU A 108 15.38 2.52 -0.61
C LEU A 108 16.73 2.74 0.09
N HIS A 109 17.02 4.01 0.42
CA HIS A 109 18.27 4.36 1.06
C HIS A 109 18.27 3.88 2.53
N PRO A 110 19.34 3.26 3.04
CA PRO A 110 19.38 2.71 4.40
C PRO A 110 19.35 3.78 5.51
N GLU A 111 19.56 5.04 5.18
CA GLU A 111 19.37 6.16 6.12
C GLU A 111 17.91 6.61 6.24
N GLU A 112 17.01 6.09 5.43
CA GLU A 112 15.58 6.35 5.61
C GLU A 112 15.03 5.42 6.69
N VAL A 113 14.38 6.01 7.69
CA VAL A 113 13.79 5.25 8.80
C VAL A 113 12.47 4.66 8.35
N THR A 114 12.38 3.35 8.33
CA THR A 114 11.13 2.63 8.06
C THR A 114 10.32 2.42 9.34
N ILE A 115 9.05 2.00 9.20
CA ILE A 115 8.25 1.51 10.34
C ILE A 115 9.02 0.40 11.08
N ALA A 116 9.71 -0.49 10.36
CA ALA A 116 10.46 -1.58 10.96
C ALA A 116 11.70 -1.09 11.74
N ASP A 117 12.48 -0.14 11.20
CA ASP A 117 13.59 0.47 11.91
C ASP A 117 13.14 1.13 13.20
N MET A 118 12.07 1.91 13.11
CA MET A 118 11.48 2.64 14.24
C MET A 118 11.02 1.68 15.34
N LEU A 119 10.27 0.63 14.98
CA LEU A 119 9.73 -0.33 15.94
C LEU A 119 10.82 -1.26 16.49
N LYS A 120 11.80 -1.67 15.68
CA LYS A 120 12.99 -2.38 16.17
C LYS A 120 13.76 -1.55 17.22
N GLY A 121 13.91 -0.25 16.97
CA GLY A 121 14.48 0.68 17.96
C GLY A 121 13.66 0.79 19.24
N ALA A 122 12.37 0.50 19.22
CA ALA A 122 11.47 0.43 20.38
C ALA A 122 11.42 -0.97 21.03
N GLY A 123 12.25 -1.93 20.60
CA GLY A 123 12.35 -3.27 21.18
C GLY A 123 11.44 -4.33 20.56
N TYR A 124 10.80 -4.03 19.42
CA TYR A 124 9.96 -4.99 18.70
C TYR A 124 10.77 -6.02 17.94
N ARG A 125 10.29 -7.27 17.90
CA ARG A 125 10.67 -8.23 16.86
C ARG A 125 10.02 -7.80 15.55
N THR A 126 10.74 -7.86 14.43
CA THR A 126 10.24 -7.34 13.15
C THR A 126 10.36 -8.38 12.04
N ALA A 127 9.30 -8.57 11.26
CA ALA A 127 9.28 -9.48 10.11
C ALA A 127 8.62 -8.86 8.89
N CYS A 128 9.21 -9.12 7.72
CA CYS A 128 8.60 -8.90 6.41
C CYS A 128 8.36 -10.27 5.76
N ILE A 129 7.09 -10.64 5.54
CA ILE A 129 6.71 -11.92 4.94
C ILE A 129 5.88 -11.64 3.70
N GLY A 130 6.48 -11.77 2.51
CA GLY A 130 5.85 -11.50 1.22
C GLY A 130 6.67 -10.60 0.30
N LYS A 131 5.99 -9.75 -0.51
CA LYS A 131 6.59 -8.89 -1.53
C LYS A 131 7.21 -7.62 -0.93
N TRP A 132 8.53 -7.43 -1.09
CA TRP A 132 9.22 -6.22 -0.64
C TRP A 132 9.09 -5.03 -1.60
N HIS A 133 9.65 -5.13 -2.78
CA HIS A 133 9.64 -4.19 -3.89
C HIS A 133 10.33 -2.84 -3.67
N LEU A 134 11.28 -2.75 -2.71
CA LEU A 134 12.07 -1.52 -2.43
C LEU A 134 13.57 -1.67 -2.65
N GLY A 135 14.01 -2.81 -3.20
CA GLY A 135 15.38 -3.17 -3.53
C GLY A 135 15.66 -4.63 -3.18
N HIS A 136 16.55 -5.30 -3.94
CA HIS A 136 16.74 -6.76 -3.90
C HIS A 136 18.17 -7.19 -3.59
N LEU A 137 19.03 -6.22 -3.35
CA LEU A 137 20.43 -6.42 -2.98
C LEU A 137 20.78 -5.52 -1.80
N PRO A 138 21.82 -5.85 -1.01
CA PRO A 138 22.37 -4.94 -0.02
C PRO A 138 22.71 -3.57 -0.66
N PRO A 139 22.44 -2.44 0.02
CA PRO A 139 21.86 -2.32 1.36
C PRO A 139 20.33 -2.11 1.36
N CYS A 140 19.59 -2.60 0.35
CA CYS A 140 18.18 -2.29 0.16
C CYS A 140 17.22 -3.46 0.48
N LEU A 141 17.75 -4.63 0.88
CA LEU A 141 16.93 -5.76 1.34
C LEU A 141 16.19 -5.43 2.64
N PRO A 142 15.09 -6.11 2.96
CA PRO A 142 14.36 -5.91 4.21
C PRO A 142 15.25 -5.98 5.46
N THR A 143 16.25 -6.88 5.48
CA THR A 143 17.19 -7.06 6.59
C THR A 143 18.09 -5.84 6.85
N TYR A 144 18.23 -4.95 5.87
CA TYR A 144 18.93 -3.67 5.98
C TYR A 144 17.97 -2.48 6.22
N GLN A 145 16.67 -2.76 6.37
CA GLN A 145 15.60 -1.77 6.51
C GLN A 145 14.75 -2.07 7.76
N GLY A 146 15.41 -2.51 8.83
CA GLY A 146 14.80 -2.72 10.14
C GLY A 146 14.14 -4.07 10.38
N PHE A 147 14.02 -4.94 9.39
CA PHE A 147 13.43 -6.27 9.59
C PHE A 147 14.49 -7.29 10.04
N GLU A 148 14.21 -7.98 11.15
CA GLU A 148 15.05 -9.09 11.65
C GLU A 148 14.83 -10.38 10.88
N TYR A 149 13.62 -10.54 10.32
CA TYR A 149 13.22 -11.70 9.54
C TYR A 149 12.63 -11.30 8.19
N TYR A 150 13.08 -11.95 7.13
CA TYR A 150 12.53 -11.80 5.79
C TYR A 150 12.25 -13.17 5.15
N TYR A 151 11.05 -13.34 4.61
CA TYR A 151 10.65 -14.48 3.79
C TYR A 151 9.72 -14.00 2.68
N GLY A 152 10.15 -14.07 1.42
CA GLY A 152 9.30 -13.53 0.36
C GLY A 152 10.00 -13.27 -0.96
N VAL A 153 9.32 -12.51 -1.82
CA VAL A 153 9.84 -12.13 -3.14
C VAL A 153 10.33 -10.68 -3.13
N PRO A 154 11.51 -10.40 -3.71
CA PRO A 154 12.15 -9.09 -3.58
C PRO A 154 11.50 -8.03 -4.47
N TYR A 155 10.72 -8.45 -5.47
CA TYR A 155 9.99 -7.63 -6.43
C TYR A 155 8.58 -8.17 -6.68
N SER A 156 7.94 -7.69 -7.75
CA SER A 156 6.67 -8.23 -8.21
C SER A 156 6.83 -9.64 -8.78
N ASN A 157 5.82 -10.46 -8.62
CA ASN A 157 5.80 -11.87 -9.05
C ASN A 157 5.85 -12.08 -10.57
N ASP A 158 5.74 -11.01 -11.38
CA ASP A 158 5.91 -11.01 -12.83
C ASP A 158 7.38 -10.77 -13.30
N MET A 159 8.30 -10.61 -12.36
CA MET A 159 9.70 -10.26 -12.62
C MET A 159 10.61 -11.50 -12.73
N TRP A 160 11.92 -11.34 -12.55
CA TRP A 160 12.95 -12.34 -12.76
C TRP A 160 14.08 -12.18 -11.72
N ILE A 161 15.01 -13.15 -11.67
CA ILE A 161 16.18 -13.12 -10.81
C ILE A 161 17.27 -12.18 -11.34
N ASP A 162 17.95 -11.46 -10.44
CA ASP A 162 19.22 -10.77 -10.76
C ASP A 162 20.39 -11.73 -10.51
N PRO A 163 21.38 -11.84 -11.41
CA PRO A 163 22.56 -12.68 -11.21
C PRO A 163 23.45 -12.26 -10.03
N ALA A 164 23.22 -11.07 -9.48
CA ALA A 164 23.91 -10.60 -8.27
C ALA A 164 23.26 -11.10 -6.97
N ASN A 165 22.08 -11.74 -7.03
CA ASN A 165 21.47 -12.32 -5.85
C ASN A 165 22.33 -13.44 -5.25
N LYS A 166 22.45 -13.47 -3.94
CA LYS A 166 23.10 -14.57 -3.23
C LYS A 166 22.18 -15.79 -3.25
N LEU A 167 22.71 -16.94 -3.68
CA LEU A 167 21.97 -18.20 -3.71
C LEU A 167 22.32 -19.01 -2.46
N ALA A 168 21.31 -19.57 -1.79
CA ALA A 168 21.51 -20.52 -0.69
C ALA A 168 22.23 -21.78 -1.18
N ASP A 169 23.00 -22.43 -0.34
CA ASP A 169 23.74 -23.63 -0.73
C ASP A 169 22.79 -24.77 -1.13
N ASP A 170 21.66 -24.88 -0.43
CA ASP A 170 20.59 -25.86 -0.61
C ASP A 170 19.42 -25.33 -1.47
N ILE A 171 19.66 -24.34 -2.31
CA ILE A 171 18.62 -23.74 -3.17
C ILE A 171 17.85 -24.78 -3.99
N VAL A 172 16.54 -24.72 -3.96
CA VAL A 172 15.66 -25.51 -4.83
C VAL A 172 15.58 -24.85 -6.21
N ILE A 173 16.18 -25.47 -7.21
CA ILE A 173 16.15 -25.00 -8.61
C ILE A 173 15.19 -25.87 -9.41
N ARG A 174 14.22 -25.21 -10.08
CA ARG A 174 13.16 -25.87 -10.86
C ARG A 174 13.37 -25.68 -12.37
N SER A 175 12.51 -26.31 -13.16
CA SER A 175 12.38 -26.11 -14.62
C SER A 175 13.64 -26.44 -15.42
N GLY A 176 14.45 -27.40 -14.96
CA GLY A 176 15.63 -27.88 -15.68
C GLY A 176 16.80 -26.92 -15.69
N LEU A 177 16.78 -25.85 -14.86
CA LEU A 177 17.88 -24.92 -14.71
C LEU A 177 18.95 -25.45 -13.75
N THR A 178 20.16 -24.91 -13.88
CA THR A 178 21.31 -25.15 -13.00
C THR A 178 21.67 -23.88 -12.22
N ARG A 179 22.45 -24.00 -11.16
CA ARG A 179 23.02 -22.86 -10.41
C ARG A 179 23.80 -21.94 -11.36
N ALA A 180 24.59 -22.49 -12.28
CA ALA A 180 25.35 -21.73 -13.26
C ALA A 180 24.49 -20.88 -14.21
N ASP A 181 23.27 -21.32 -14.52
CA ASP A 181 22.34 -20.54 -15.32
C ASP A 181 21.84 -19.31 -14.56
N LEU A 182 21.59 -19.43 -13.27
CA LEU A 182 21.18 -18.32 -12.41
C LEU A 182 22.31 -17.30 -12.22
N GLU A 183 23.54 -17.77 -12.02
CA GLU A 183 24.74 -16.92 -11.85
C GLU A 183 25.11 -16.15 -13.12
N LYS A 184 24.81 -16.67 -14.30
CA LYS A 184 24.93 -15.97 -15.59
C LYS A 184 23.81 -14.95 -15.81
N GLY A 185 22.69 -15.10 -15.09
CA GLY A 185 21.50 -14.27 -15.21
C GLY A 185 20.44 -14.90 -16.11
N HIS A 186 19.32 -15.26 -15.48
CA HIS A 186 18.17 -15.88 -16.15
C HIS A 186 17.00 -14.91 -16.21
N LYS A 187 16.92 -14.09 -17.24
CA LYS A 187 15.85 -13.09 -17.42
C LYS A 187 14.61 -13.69 -18.05
N LYS A 188 13.79 -14.37 -17.27
CA LYS A 188 12.48 -14.85 -17.70
C LYS A 188 11.38 -14.25 -16.84
N ARG A 189 10.44 -13.52 -17.46
CA ARG A 189 9.28 -12.94 -16.77
C ARG A 189 8.43 -14.02 -16.11
N ASN A 190 7.79 -13.65 -14.99
CA ASN A 190 6.97 -14.52 -14.16
C ASN A 190 7.77 -15.62 -13.42
N TRP A 191 9.10 -15.56 -13.46
CA TRP A 191 10.00 -16.47 -12.75
C TRP A 191 10.72 -15.70 -11.65
N VAL A 192 10.05 -15.54 -10.53
CA VAL A 192 10.52 -14.76 -9.41
C VAL A 192 11.30 -15.63 -8.42
N PRO A 193 12.39 -15.15 -7.81
CA PRO A 193 13.09 -15.85 -6.73
C PRO A 193 12.34 -15.71 -5.40
N LEU A 194 12.38 -16.77 -4.59
CA LEU A 194 11.94 -16.74 -3.20
C LEU A 194 13.14 -16.63 -2.28
N PHE A 195 13.10 -15.68 -1.37
CA PHE A 195 14.15 -15.40 -0.40
C PHE A 195 13.80 -15.90 1.00
N ARG A 196 14.84 -16.26 1.76
CA ARG A 196 14.84 -16.28 3.23
C ARG A 196 16.07 -15.49 3.71
N GLY A 197 15.83 -14.47 4.53
CA GLY A 197 16.88 -13.52 4.86
C GLY A 197 17.43 -12.83 3.61
N GLU A 198 18.70 -13.04 3.33
CA GLU A 198 19.41 -12.41 2.21
C GLU A 198 19.64 -13.35 1.03
N GLU A 199 19.21 -14.60 1.11
CA GLU A 199 19.52 -15.65 0.16
C GLU A 199 18.28 -16.14 -0.59
N VAL A 200 18.47 -16.46 -1.86
CA VAL A 200 17.47 -17.13 -2.70
C VAL A 200 17.44 -18.60 -2.34
N ILE A 201 16.30 -19.06 -1.81
CA ILE A 201 16.09 -20.47 -1.40
C ILE A 201 15.33 -21.30 -2.45
N GLU A 202 14.70 -20.64 -3.42
CA GLU A 202 13.92 -21.33 -4.47
C GLU A 202 13.85 -20.47 -5.73
N TYR A 203 14.06 -21.08 -6.92
CA TYR A 203 13.91 -20.44 -8.21
C TYR A 203 13.54 -21.41 -9.34
N PRO A 204 12.56 -21.06 -10.20
CA PRO A 204 11.53 -20.08 -9.90
C PRO A 204 10.65 -20.52 -8.74
N ALA A 205 10.17 -19.56 -7.95
CA ALA A 205 9.24 -19.86 -6.89
C ALA A 205 7.93 -20.45 -7.43
N ASP A 206 7.39 -21.47 -6.76
CA ASP A 206 6.05 -21.97 -7.05
C ASP A 206 5.00 -20.97 -6.55
N GLN A 207 4.53 -20.13 -7.46
CA GLN A 207 3.59 -19.06 -7.13
C GLN A 207 2.23 -19.57 -6.64
N THR A 208 1.85 -20.82 -6.98
CA THR A 208 0.58 -21.40 -6.52
C THR A 208 0.56 -21.66 -5.02
N THR A 209 1.73 -21.66 -4.37
CA THR A 209 1.88 -21.93 -2.94
C THR A 209 2.17 -20.68 -2.10
N LEU A 210 2.44 -19.52 -2.73
CA LEU A 210 2.98 -18.36 -2.01
C LEU A 210 2.01 -17.81 -0.97
N THR A 211 0.73 -17.61 -1.28
CA THR A 211 -0.26 -17.09 -0.33
C THR A 211 -0.33 -17.97 0.92
N LYS A 212 -0.44 -19.29 0.72
CA LYS A 212 -0.45 -20.28 1.82
C LYS A 212 0.84 -20.24 2.63
N ARG A 213 2.01 -20.27 1.97
CA ARG A 213 3.33 -20.25 2.63
C ARG A 213 3.57 -18.99 3.43
N TYR A 214 3.16 -17.81 2.92
CA TYR A 214 3.23 -16.55 3.66
C TYR A 214 2.35 -16.58 4.90
N THR A 215 1.15 -17.13 4.79
CA THR A 215 0.23 -17.29 5.92
C THR A 215 0.81 -18.19 7.02
N GLU A 216 1.31 -19.36 6.63
CA GLU A 216 1.95 -20.31 7.56
C GLU A 216 3.19 -19.74 8.24
N GLU A 217 4.02 -18.99 7.49
CA GLU A 217 5.21 -18.34 8.01
C GLU A 217 4.86 -17.21 8.98
N ALA A 218 3.82 -16.43 8.65
CA ALA A 218 3.30 -15.37 9.52
C ALA A 218 2.77 -15.94 10.84
N ILE A 219 2.03 -17.04 10.80
CA ILE A 219 1.52 -17.74 11.99
C ILE A 219 2.67 -18.27 12.86
N ARG A 220 3.73 -18.83 12.24
CA ARG A 220 4.94 -19.23 12.98
C ARG A 220 5.58 -18.05 13.69
N PHE A 221 5.73 -16.92 12.99
CA PHE A 221 6.31 -15.70 13.56
C PHE A 221 5.47 -15.14 14.73
N ILE A 222 4.13 -15.10 14.60
CA ILE A 222 3.20 -14.65 15.65
C ILE A 222 3.39 -15.51 16.92
N ASN A 223 3.58 -16.82 16.78
CA ASN A 223 3.67 -17.75 17.89
C ASN A 223 5.09 -17.95 18.47
N ALA A 224 6.13 -17.42 17.84
CA ALA A 224 7.52 -17.77 18.17
C ALA A 224 8.02 -17.22 19.52
N ASP A 225 7.62 -16.02 19.90
CA ASP A 225 8.01 -15.36 21.17
C ASP A 225 6.85 -14.46 21.61
N LYS A 226 6.32 -14.73 22.79
CA LYS A 226 5.13 -14.05 23.33
C LYS A 226 5.50 -12.92 24.31
N ASP A 227 6.75 -12.85 24.71
CA ASP A 227 7.21 -11.91 25.73
C ASP A 227 7.56 -10.54 25.15
N LYS A 228 7.89 -10.49 23.85
CA LYS A 228 8.22 -9.24 23.14
C LYS A 228 7.11 -8.85 22.17
N PRO A 229 6.79 -7.54 22.09
CA PRO A 229 5.90 -7.05 21.05
C PRO A 229 6.52 -7.30 19.67
N PHE A 230 5.67 -7.42 18.65
CA PHE A 230 6.15 -7.63 17.29
C PHE A 230 5.48 -6.71 16.26
N PHE A 231 6.22 -6.46 15.20
CA PHE A 231 5.75 -5.88 13.96
C PHE A 231 5.84 -6.91 12.82
N LEU A 232 4.71 -7.25 12.25
CA LEU A 232 4.60 -8.11 11.08
C LEU A 232 4.09 -7.30 9.90
N SER A 233 4.95 -7.09 8.90
CA SER A 233 4.53 -6.68 7.57
C SER A 233 4.25 -7.92 6.74
N LEU A 234 3.00 -8.12 6.31
CA LEU A 234 2.53 -9.25 5.50
C LEU A 234 2.07 -8.75 4.11
N PRO A 235 2.99 -8.36 3.22
CA PRO A 235 2.67 -7.90 1.89
C PRO A 235 2.48 -9.08 0.93
N HIS A 236 1.23 -9.49 0.69
CA HIS A 236 0.91 -10.55 -0.27
C HIS A 236 1.31 -10.18 -1.70
N THR A 237 1.68 -11.18 -2.51
CA THR A 237 1.93 -11.02 -3.95
C THR A 237 0.65 -11.08 -4.78
N MET A 238 -0.37 -11.76 -4.28
CA MET A 238 -1.71 -11.77 -4.89
C MET A 238 -2.46 -10.51 -4.41
N VAL A 239 -3.27 -9.91 -5.25
CA VAL A 239 -3.82 -10.44 -6.48
C VAL A 239 -3.15 -9.84 -7.76
N HIS A 240 -1.85 -9.57 -7.72
CA HIS A 240 -1.10 -9.08 -8.87
C HIS A 240 -0.90 -10.19 -9.93
N LEU A 241 -0.85 -9.78 -11.21
CA LEU A 241 -0.54 -10.70 -12.33
C LEU A 241 0.92 -11.16 -12.31
N PRO A 242 1.22 -12.43 -12.69
CA PRO A 242 0.27 -13.50 -13.02
C PRO A 242 -0.47 -14.01 -11.78
N LEU A 243 -1.76 -14.24 -11.93
CA LEU A 243 -2.56 -14.84 -10.85
C LEU A 243 -2.17 -16.31 -10.65
N ALA A 244 -2.04 -16.68 -9.39
CA ALA A 244 -1.79 -18.06 -8.98
C ALA A 244 -2.46 -18.31 -7.64
N VAL A 245 -3.07 -19.45 -7.47
CA VAL A 245 -3.77 -19.87 -6.25
C VAL A 245 -3.41 -21.30 -5.88
N SER A 246 -3.54 -21.65 -4.61
CA SER A 246 -3.35 -23.01 -4.16
C SER A 246 -4.43 -23.94 -4.73
N LYS A 247 -4.13 -25.25 -4.75
CA LYS A 247 -5.06 -26.28 -5.22
C LYS A 247 -6.43 -26.21 -4.50
N ALA A 248 -6.43 -25.76 -3.25
CA ALA A 248 -7.65 -25.63 -2.46
C ALA A 248 -8.60 -24.54 -2.97
N PHE A 249 -8.07 -23.54 -3.69
CA PHE A 249 -8.85 -22.40 -4.20
C PHE A 249 -9.05 -22.44 -5.72
N ALA A 250 -8.25 -23.22 -6.45
CA ALA A 250 -8.29 -23.28 -7.90
C ALA A 250 -9.66 -23.74 -8.43
N GLY A 251 -10.29 -22.90 -9.25
CA GLY A 251 -11.55 -23.19 -9.92
C GLY A 251 -12.82 -23.08 -9.07
N ARG A 252 -12.73 -22.60 -7.82
CA ARG A 252 -13.89 -22.50 -6.91
C ARG A 252 -14.98 -21.58 -7.40
N THR A 253 -14.59 -20.45 -8.01
CA THR A 253 -15.53 -19.41 -8.42
C THR A 253 -15.75 -19.36 -9.94
N GLY A 254 -14.96 -20.14 -10.69
CA GLY A 254 -14.91 -20.07 -12.16
C GLY A 254 -14.13 -18.85 -12.70
N ARG A 255 -13.58 -18.00 -11.83
CA ARG A 255 -12.74 -16.84 -12.20
C ARG A 255 -11.50 -16.77 -11.31
N LEU A 256 -10.32 -16.96 -11.91
CA LEU A 256 -9.05 -17.03 -11.17
C LEU A 256 -8.78 -15.80 -10.27
N ILE A 257 -9.21 -14.59 -10.69
CA ILE A 257 -9.08 -13.39 -9.85
C ILE A 257 -9.93 -13.50 -8.57
N TRP A 258 -11.12 -14.07 -8.65
CA TRP A 258 -11.97 -14.26 -7.48
C TRP A 258 -11.43 -15.37 -6.58
N ASP A 259 -10.92 -16.45 -7.17
CA ASP A 259 -10.25 -17.52 -6.42
C ASP A 259 -9.06 -16.95 -5.61
N ALA A 260 -8.28 -16.03 -6.23
CA ALA A 260 -7.14 -15.38 -5.58
C ALA A 260 -7.57 -14.41 -4.45
N ILE A 261 -8.67 -13.68 -4.64
CA ILE A 261 -9.23 -12.82 -3.60
C ILE A 261 -9.75 -13.65 -2.42
N GLU A 262 -10.43 -14.77 -2.69
CA GLU A 262 -10.94 -15.67 -1.64
C GLU A 262 -9.80 -16.37 -0.89
N GLU A 263 -8.66 -16.68 -1.55
CA GLU A 263 -7.47 -17.22 -0.87
C GLU A 263 -6.79 -16.17 0.02
N VAL A 264 -6.77 -14.90 -0.39
CA VAL A 264 -6.30 -13.79 0.44
C VAL A 264 -7.23 -13.61 1.65
N ASP A 265 -8.54 -13.65 1.45
CA ASP A 265 -9.51 -13.57 2.55
C ASP A 265 -9.35 -14.72 3.56
N TRP A 266 -9.12 -15.94 3.06
CA TRP A 266 -8.76 -17.09 3.91
C TRP A 266 -7.51 -16.79 4.74
N SER A 267 -6.46 -16.26 4.12
CA SER A 267 -5.22 -15.89 4.83
C SER A 267 -5.47 -14.90 5.96
N VAL A 268 -6.30 -13.88 5.73
CA VAL A 268 -6.71 -12.92 6.78
C VAL A 268 -7.41 -13.65 7.93
N GLY A 269 -8.32 -14.57 7.62
CA GLY A 269 -9.02 -15.39 8.61
C GLY A 269 -8.06 -16.21 9.48
N GLU A 270 -7.06 -16.88 8.88
CA GLU A 270 -6.03 -17.65 9.56
C GLU A 270 -5.17 -16.78 10.50
N ILE A 271 -4.76 -15.58 10.03
CA ILE A 271 -3.97 -14.62 10.84
C ILE A 271 -4.78 -14.15 12.05
N LEU A 272 -6.02 -13.70 11.84
CA LEU A 272 -6.90 -13.28 12.95
C LEU A 272 -7.20 -14.44 13.91
N GLY A 273 -7.36 -15.66 13.38
CA GLY A 273 -7.51 -16.89 14.15
C GLY A 273 -6.29 -17.19 15.02
N ALA A 274 -5.09 -17.05 14.47
CA ALA A 274 -3.82 -17.22 15.20
C ALA A 274 -3.67 -16.20 16.34
N VAL A 275 -3.97 -14.92 16.09
CA VAL A 275 -3.94 -13.86 17.09
C VAL A 275 -4.93 -14.14 18.24
N ARG A 276 -6.17 -14.57 17.92
CA ARG A 276 -7.16 -14.94 18.93
C ARG A 276 -6.73 -16.18 19.71
N LYS A 277 -6.25 -17.24 19.03
CA LYS A 277 -5.78 -18.49 19.67
C LYS A 277 -4.57 -18.26 20.59
N ALA A 278 -3.70 -17.32 20.23
CA ALA A 278 -2.57 -16.92 21.08
C ALA A 278 -2.98 -16.09 22.31
N GLY A 279 -4.24 -15.65 22.41
CA GLY A 279 -4.74 -14.82 23.52
C GLY A 279 -4.21 -13.38 23.51
N ILE A 280 -3.80 -12.87 22.34
CA ILE A 280 -3.18 -11.53 22.21
C ILE A 280 -4.04 -10.54 21.43
N ALA A 281 -5.32 -10.84 21.20
CA ALA A 281 -6.21 -10.01 20.37
C ALA A 281 -6.32 -8.57 20.86
N GLU A 282 -6.52 -8.35 22.17
CA GLU A 282 -6.64 -7.03 22.80
C GLU A 282 -5.31 -6.25 22.85
N LYS A 283 -4.20 -6.93 22.54
CA LYS A 283 -2.86 -6.35 22.45
C LYS A 283 -2.35 -6.26 21.03
N THR A 284 -3.20 -6.43 20.01
CA THR A 284 -2.76 -6.50 18.61
C THR A 284 -3.60 -5.61 17.71
N LEU A 285 -2.95 -4.64 17.09
CA LEU A 285 -3.50 -3.84 16.00
C LEU A 285 -3.28 -4.59 14.68
N VAL A 286 -4.36 -4.86 13.94
CA VAL A 286 -4.30 -5.42 12.59
C VAL A 286 -4.86 -4.41 11.59
N ILE A 287 -4.06 -4.07 10.58
CA ILE A 287 -4.43 -3.16 9.50
C ILE A 287 -4.43 -3.96 8.20
N PHE A 288 -5.54 -3.97 7.49
CA PHE A 288 -5.66 -4.51 6.14
C PHE A 288 -5.86 -3.38 5.14
N THR A 289 -5.06 -3.37 4.07
CA THR A 289 -5.24 -2.43 2.94
C THR A 289 -4.52 -2.93 1.69
N SER A 290 -4.64 -2.21 0.57
CA SER A 290 -3.96 -2.51 -0.70
C SER A 290 -2.89 -1.48 -1.04
N ASP A 291 -1.95 -1.84 -1.93
CA ASP A 291 -0.88 -0.92 -2.36
C ASP A 291 -1.31 0.03 -3.48
N ASN A 292 -2.27 -0.34 -4.27
CA ASN A 292 -2.92 0.47 -5.30
C ASN A 292 -4.19 -0.23 -5.81
N GLY A 293 -5.04 0.50 -6.51
CA GLY A 293 -6.28 -0.02 -7.05
C GLY A 293 -6.12 -1.20 -8.00
N ALA A 294 -7.22 -1.87 -8.30
CA ALA A 294 -7.26 -3.09 -9.09
C ALA A 294 -6.54 -2.98 -10.44
N ALA A 295 -5.72 -3.98 -10.76
CA ALA A 295 -5.24 -4.17 -12.14
C ALA A 295 -6.26 -4.97 -12.97
N VAL A 296 -6.74 -6.10 -12.42
CA VAL A 296 -7.70 -7.01 -13.05
C VAL A 296 -9.06 -7.00 -12.33
N GLY A 297 -9.05 -6.92 -11.01
CA GLY A 297 -10.22 -6.88 -10.14
C GLY A 297 -11.12 -5.65 -10.38
N SER A 298 -11.83 -5.22 -9.36
CA SER A 298 -12.83 -4.13 -9.40
C SER A 298 -12.43 -2.98 -8.48
N SER A 299 -12.35 -1.77 -9.01
CA SER A 299 -12.31 -0.54 -8.19
C SER A 299 -13.69 0.14 -8.08
N LEU A 300 -14.76 -0.46 -8.60
CA LEU A 300 -16.09 0.14 -8.54
C LEU A 300 -16.54 0.39 -7.09
N PRO A 301 -17.31 1.47 -6.84
CA PRO A 301 -17.86 2.45 -7.80
C PRO A 301 -16.87 3.56 -8.20
N LEU A 302 -15.62 3.51 -7.73
CA LEU A 302 -14.59 4.52 -7.96
C LEU A 302 -14.17 4.58 -9.43
N ARG A 303 -13.76 5.78 -9.87
CA ARG A 303 -13.28 6.00 -11.23
C ARG A 303 -11.89 5.43 -11.46
N ALA A 304 -11.67 4.80 -12.61
CA ALA A 304 -10.42 4.22 -13.08
C ALA A 304 -9.89 3.05 -12.22
N LYS A 305 -8.58 2.73 -12.33
CA LYS A 305 -7.90 1.59 -11.72
C LYS A 305 -6.42 1.89 -11.53
N LYS A 306 -5.62 0.88 -11.17
CA LYS A 306 -4.15 0.90 -11.06
C LYS A 306 -3.47 1.82 -12.08
N GLY A 307 -2.54 2.64 -11.62
CA GLY A 307 -1.78 3.59 -12.43
C GLY A 307 -2.49 4.92 -12.68
N SER A 308 -3.73 5.09 -12.22
CA SER A 308 -4.50 6.33 -12.27
C SER A 308 -4.50 7.04 -10.92
N VAL A 309 -4.54 8.36 -10.93
CA VAL A 309 -4.73 9.19 -9.72
C VAL A 309 -6.20 9.53 -9.44
N TYR A 310 -7.14 9.04 -10.25
CA TYR A 310 -8.54 8.98 -9.84
C TYR A 310 -8.70 7.97 -8.70
N ASP A 311 -9.77 8.09 -7.93
CA ASP A 311 -9.95 7.31 -6.70
C ASP A 311 -9.80 5.82 -6.89
N GLY A 312 -10.24 5.24 -7.99
CA GLY A 312 -10.11 3.81 -8.26
C GLY A 312 -8.67 3.29 -8.44
N GLY A 313 -7.66 4.17 -8.46
CA GLY A 313 -6.25 3.77 -8.48
C GLY A 313 -5.48 4.05 -7.20
N ILE A 314 -6.06 4.81 -6.25
CA ILE A 314 -5.35 5.31 -5.07
C ILE A 314 -6.16 5.31 -3.76
N ARG A 315 -7.46 5.05 -3.82
CA ARG A 315 -8.33 4.91 -2.64
C ARG A 315 -8.64 3.44 -2.46
N GLU A 316 -8.13 2.87 -1.34
CA GLU A 316 -8.03 1.44 -1.21
C GLU A 316 -8.98 0.86 -0.16
N PRO A 317 -9.41 -0.40 -0.31
CA PRO A 317 -10.20 -1.06 0.70
C PRO A 317 -9.36 -1.19 1.97
N THR A 318 -9.86 -0.59 3.05
CA THR A 318 -9.09 -0.54 4.31
C THR A 318 -9.98 -0.83 5.49
N VAL A 319 -9.49 -1.72 6.35
CA VAL A 319 -10.11 -2.03 7.63
C VAL A 319 -9.05 -2.14 8.71
N MET A 320 -9.33 -1.60 9.89
CA MET A 320 -8.45 -1.63 11.06
C MET A 320 -9.19 -2.31 12.22
N TRP A 321 -8.52 -3.25 12.85
CA TRP A 321 -9.08 -4.06 13.92
C TRP A 321 -8.15 -4.10 15.12
N TRP A 322 -8.69 -3.73 16.28
CA TRP A 322 -8.03 -3.82 17.57
C TRP A 322 -9.09 -3.84 18.67
N PRO A 323 -9.49 -5.01 19.17
CA PRO A 323 -10.52 -5.13 20.19
C PRO A 323 -10.25 -4.26 21.42
N GLY A 324 -11.28 -3.56 21.89
CA GLY A 324 -11.19 -2.67 23.03
C GLY A 324 -10.56 -1.31 22.77
N GLN A 325 -9.90 -1.09 21.62
CA GLN A 325 -9.22 0.16 21.28
C GLN A 325 -9.81 0.83 20.04
N ILE A 326 -10.22 0.05 19.04
CA ILE A 326 -10.90 0.54 17.84
C ILE A 326 -12.36 0.10 17.94
N PRO A 327 -13.33 1.04 17.85
CA PRO A 327 -14.74 0.71 18.00
C PRO A 327 -15.24 -0.16 16.83
N ALA A 328 -15.92 -1.26 17.17
CA ALA A 328 -16.47 -2.21 16.23
C ALA A 328 -17.63 -1.61 15.41
N GLY A 329 -17.78 -2.04 14.15
CA GLY A 329 -18.89 -1.68 13.26
C GLY A 329 -18.94 -0.20 12.86
N LYS A 330 -17.85 0.53 13.02
CA LYS A 330 -17.76 1.95 12.62
C LYS A 330 -17.18 2.11 11.22
N THR A 331 -17.52 3.24 10.62
CA THR A 331 -16.95 3.67 9.34
C THR A 331 -16.37 5.07 9.48
N CYS A 332 -15.06 5.20 9.23
CA CYS A 332 -14.39 6.50 9.12
C CYS A 332 -14.49 7.01 7.67
N ARG A 333 -14.92 8.27 7.51
CA ARG A 333 -15.02 8.97 6.21
C ARG A 333 -14.07 10.17 6.13
N GLU A 334 -13.21 10.33 7.11
CA GLU A 334 -12.16 11.33 7.12
C GLU A 334 -10.97 10.85 6.27
N VAL A 335 -10.29 11.77 5.62
CA VAL A 335 -9.13 11.47 4.77
C VAL A 335 -7.96 10.98 5.63
N ALA A 336 -7.46 9.81 5.31
CA ALA A 336 -6.25 9.23 5.89
C ALA A 336 -5.46 8.51 4.80
N ALA A 337 -4.17 8.25 5.04
CA ALA A 337 -3.32 7.66 4.03
C ALA A 337 -2.26 6.71 4.63
N THR A 338 -1.68 5.86 3.79
CA THR A 338 -0.62 4.93 4.20
C THR A 338 0.61 5.64 4.80
N ILE A 339 0.91 6.87 4.39
CA ILE A 339 2.01 7.68 4.97
C ILE A 339 1.79 7.99 6.46
N ASP A 340 0.53 7.98 6.92
CA ASP A 340 0.16 8.34 8.28
C ASP A 340 0.45 7.21 9.29
N LEU A 341 0.65 5.99 8.79
CA LEU A 341 0.86 4.84 9.66
C LEU A 341 2.18 4.93 10.43
N LEU A 342 3.25 5.47 9.83
CA LEU A 342 4.53 5.61 10.55
C LEU A 342 4.42 6.53 11.77
N PRO A 343 3.95 7.79 11.68
CA PRO A 343 3.81 8.65 12.86
C PRO A 343 2.76 8.15 13.86
N THR A 344 1.68 7.55 13.40
CA THR A 344 0.66 6.96 14.28
C THR A 344 1.23 5.80 15.10
N LEU A 345 1.96 4.89 14.45
CA LEU A 345 2.60 3.77 15.13
C LEU A 345 3.74 4.23 16.05
N ALA A 346 4.43 5.33 15.73
CA ALA A 346 5.41 5.90 16.64
C ALA A 346 4.76 6.30 17.98
N GLY A 347 3.62 6.96 17.95
CA GLY A 347 2.86 7.34 19.16
C GLY A 347 2.36 6.12 19.94
N LEU A 348 1.75 5.15 19.25
CA LEU A 348 1.16 3.96 19.87
C LEU A 348 2.20 3.00 20.47
N CYS A 349 3.35 2.87 19.82
CA CYS A 349 4.35 1.86 20.15
C CYS A 349 5.56 2.42 20.91
N GLY A 350 5.61 3.71 21.18
CA GLY A 350 6.75 4.37 21.82
C GLY A 350 7.99 4.45 20.92
N GLY A 351 7.80 4.45 19.60
CA GLY A 351 8.87 4.59 18.62
C GLY A 351 9.32 6.04 18.46
N LYS A 352 10.62 6.24 18.18
CA LYS A 352 11.16 7.58 17.91
C LYS A 352 10.99 7.92 16.43
N LEU A 353 10.31 9.01 16.13
CA LEU A 353 10.20 9.53 14.76
C LEU A 353 11.58 9.92 14.20
N PRO A 354 11.80 9.78 12.88
CA PRO A 354 13.01 10.25 12.25
C PRO A 354 13.17 11.76 12.40
N GLU A 355 14.43 12.24 12.54
CA GLU A 355 14.73 13.69 12.54
C GLU A 355 14.47 14.31 11.16
N ARG A 356 14.59 13.52 10.12
CA ARG A 356 14.27 13.92 8.75
C ARG A 356 12.77 14.10 8.57
N LYS A 357 12.39 15.11 7.81
CA LYS A 357 10.97 15.39 7.51
C LYS A 357 10.29 14.19 6.90
N ILE A 358 9.13 13.83 7.46
CA ILE A 358 8.14 12.92 6.90
C ILE A 358 6.91 13.72 6.44
N ASP A 359 6.03 13.10 5.66
CA ASP A 359 4.81 13.73 5.11
C ASP A 359 3.54 13.26 5.82
N GLY A 360 3.60 12.11 6.49
CA GLY A 360 2.49 11.54 7.25
C GLY A 360 2.21 12.29 8.55
N LEU A 361 0.98 12.17 9.01
CA LEU A 361 0.47 12.76 10.25
C LEU A 361 -0.19 11.69 11.11
N ASP A 362 -0.28 11.92 12.43
CA ASP A 362 -0.93 10.97 13.34
C ASP A 362 -2.45 10.94 13.11
N ILE A 363 -2.98 9.75 12.85
CA ILE A 363 -4.41 9.46 12.65
C ILE A 363 -5.01 8.62 13.77
N TRP A 364 -4.32 8.45 14.90
CA TRP A 364 -4.88 7.71 16.03
C TRP A 364 -6.24 8.25 16.49
N PRO A 365 -6.50 9.58 16.55
CA PRO A 365 -7.82 10.10 16.88
C PRO A 365 -8.95 9.56 15.96
N LEU A 366 -8.66 9.34 14.67
CA LEU A 366 -9.62 8.75 13.74
C LEU A 366 -9.80 7.24 14.02
N MET A 367 -8.68 6.53 14.23
CA MET A 367 -8.68 5.08 14.46
C MET A 367 -9.38 4.71 15.76
N SER A 368 -9.18 5.49 16.82
CA SER A 368 -9.84 5.28 18.12
C SER A 368 -11.33 5.66 18.13
N GLY A 369 -11.82 6.27 17.04
CA GLY A 369 -13.20 6.75 16.95
C GLY A 369 -13.50 7.90 17.91
N LEU A 370 -12.50 8.73 18.25
CA LEU A 370 -12.66 9.91 19.09
C LEU A 370 -13.76 10.80 18.50
N GLU A 371 -14.73 11.16 19.32
CA GLU A 371 -15.85 12.00 18.89
C GLU A 371 -15.35 13.35 18.35
N GLY A 372 -15.86 13.75 17.20
CA GLY A 372 -15.46 14.99 16.54
C GLY A 372 -14.08 14.95 15.86
N ALA A 373 -13.34 13.85 15.92
CA ALA A 373 -12.05 13.72 15.24
C ALA A 373 -12.17 14.03 13.74
N LYS A 374 -11.24 14.81 13.24
CA LYS A 374 -11.13 15.22 11.85
C LYS A 374 -9.78 14.78 11.29
N SER A 375 -9.73 14.62 9.97
CA SER A 375 -8.47 14.39 9.28
C SER A 375 -7.42 15.43 9.70
N PRO A 376 -6.20 15.01 10.04
CA PRO A 376 -5.11 15.96 10.27
C PRO A 376 -4.64 16.63 8.97
N HIS A 377 -5.04 16.09 7.81
CA HIS A 377 -4.73 16.65 6.50
C HIS A 377 -5.76 17.69 6.08
N GLU A 378 -5.47 18.97 6.22
CA GLU A 378 -6.21 20.01 5.51
C GLU A 378 -6.14 19.76 3.99
N PHE A 379 -4.94 19.35 3.50
CA PHE A 379 -4.67 19.00 2.12
C PHE A 379 -3.83 17.73 2.06
N TYR A 380 -4.35 16.64 1.50
CA TYR A 380 -3.56 15.48 1.11
C TYR A 380 -3.16 15.61 -0.36
N VAL A 381 -1.87 15.75 -0.63
CA VAL A 381 -1.32 15.94 -1.99
C VAL A 381 -0.67 14.66 -2.45
N LEU A 382 -1.14 14.07 -3.54
CA LEU A 382 -0.52 12.91 -4.18
C LEU A 382 0.14 13.36 -5.49
N MET A 383 1.43 13.07 -5.65
CA MET A 383 2.23 13.55 -6.77
C MET A 383 2.41 12.52 -7.91
N HIS A 384 1.81 11.33 -7.83
CA HIS A 384 1.95 10.32 -8.89
C HIS A 384 1.44 10.85 -10.23
N GLY A 385 2.21 10.66 -11.31
CA GLY A 385 1.84 11.17 -12.64
C GLY A 385 1.56 12.67 -12.60
N PRO A 386 0.36 13.10 -13.06
CA PRO A 386 -0.01 14.52 -13.07
C PRO A 386 -0.48 15.04 -11.71
N GLY A 387 -0.65 14.19 -10.71
CA GLY A 387 -0.97 14.51 -9.33
C GLY A 387 -2.42 14.89 -9.05
N THR A 388 -2.75 15.00 -7.76
CA THR A 388 -4.07 15.40 -7.24
C THR A 388 -3.97 15.99 -5.84
N VAL A 389 -4.97 16.76 -5.42
CA VAL A 389 -5.15 17.26 -4.05
C VAL A 389 -6.50 16.83 -3.51
N ARG A 390 -6.54 16.26 -2.33
CA ARG A 390 -7.75 15.93 -1.56
C ARG A 390 -7.87 16.88 -0.39
N SER A 391 -9.04 17.52 -0.22
CA SER A 391 -9.33 18.43 0.90
C SER A 391 -10.79 18.30 1.30
N GLY A 392 -11.05 17.74 2.48
CA GLY A 392 -12.40 17.40 2.92
C GLY A 392 -13.13 16.58 1.84
N LYS A 393 -14.26 17.03 1.32
CA LYS A 393 -15.00 16.36 0.23
C LYS A 393 -14.47 16.65 -1.17
N TRP A 394 -13.57 17.61 -1.31
CA TRP A 394 -13.10 18.10 -2.59
C TRP A 394 -11.87 17.34 -3.07
N LYS A 395 -11.86 16.99 -4.36
CA LYS A 395 -10.70 16.41 -5.04
C LYS A 395 -10.37 17.18 -6.31
N PHE A 396 -9.18 17.73 -6.35
CA PHE A 396 -8.69 18.60 -7.39
C PHE A 396 -7.59 17.93 -8.22
N TYR A 397 -7.63 18.15 -9.53
CA TYR A 397 -6.61 17.72 -10.49
C TYR A 397 -6.07 18.90 -11.27
N PRO A 398 -4.74 19.16 -11.21
CA PRO A 398 -4.11 20.30 -11.86
C PRO A 398 -3.92 20.12 -13.38
N TRP A 399 -4.75 19.29 -14.03
CA TRP A 399 -4.63 18.94 -15.44
C TRP A 399 -6.01 18.69 -16.06
N LYS A 400 -6.03 18.85 -17.43
CA LYS A 400 -7.28 18.67 -18.20
C LYS A 400 -7.70 17.19 -18.25
N GLU A 401 -9.00 16.96 -18.19
CA GLU A 401 -9.61 15.65 -18.32
C GLU A 401 -9.15 14.90 -19.61
N GLY A 402 -8.95 13.58 -19.51
CA GLY A 402 -8.45 12.75 -20.63
C GLY A 402 -6.92 12.63 -20.72
N ARG A 403 -6.16 13.23 -19.78
CA ARG A 403 -4.68 13.13 -19.70
C ARG A 403 -4.16 12.27 -18.55
N SER A 404 -4.94 11.34 -18.00
CA SER A 404 -4.47 10.50 -16.89
C SER A 404 -3.46 9.45 -17.33
N GLY A 405 -2.19 9.64 -16.95
CA GLY A 405 -1.15 8.62 -17.04
C GLY A 405 -0.73 8.17 -18.45
N ARG A 406 -0.08 7.01 -18.53
CA ARG A 406 0.40 6.40 -19.80
C ARG A 406 -0.71 5.78 -20.64
N ARG A 407 -1.88 5.52 -20.07
CA ARG A 407 -3.06 5.04 -20.81
C ARG A 407 -4.03 6.20 -21.01
N ARG A 408 -4.43 6.45 -22.27
CA ARG A 408 -5.55 7.34 -22.57
C ARG A 408 -6.81 6.68 -22.00
N GLU A 409 -7.43 7.31 -20.99
CA GLU A 409 -8.78 6.94 -20.58
C GLU A 409 -9.74 7.27 -21.72
N LYS A 410 -10.81 6.47 -21.87
CA LYS A 410 -11.92 6.87 -22.72
C LYS A 410 -12.42 8.21 -22.21
N GLN A 411 -12.44 9.22 -23.07
CA GLN A 411 -12.99 10.53 -22.71
C GLN A 411 -14.45 10.34 -22.30
N PRO A 412 -14.92 11.05 -21.25
CA PRO A 412 -16.33 11.07 -20.93
C PRO A 412 -17.13 11.60 -22.14
N ALA A 413 -18.40 11.21 -22.22
CA ALA A 413 -19.28 11.59 -23.33
C ALA A 413 -19.35 13.13 -23.55
N ASN A 414 -19.20 13.91 -22.47
CA ASN A 414 -19.11 15.38 -22.50
C ASN A 414 -17.86 15.84 -21.72
N PRO A 415 -16.65 15.86 -22.34
CA PRO A 415 -15.46 16.34 -21.68
C PRO A 415 -15.58 17.82 -21.35
N SER A 416 -15.30 18.15 -20.08
CA SER A 416 -15.22 19.55 -19.66
C SER A 416 -14.16 20.30 -20.48
N THR A 417 -14.48 21.51 -20.94
CA THR A 417 -13.54 22.41 -21.61
C THR A 417 -12.55 23.06 -20.63
N TYR A 418 -12.78 22.91 -19.32
CA TYR A 418 -11.96 23.50 -18.28
C TYR A 418 -10.56 22.86 -18.23
N PRO A 419 -9.49 23.65 -18.02
CA PRO A 419 -8.10 23.15 -18.07
C PRO A 419 -7.70 22.30 -16.86
N VAL A 420 -8.55 22.25 -15.81
CA VAL A 420 -8.35 21.52 -14.55
C VAL A 420 -9.66 20.85 -14.12
N GLN A 421 -9.61 19.99 -13.09
CA GLN A 421 -10.79 19.26 -12.63
C GLN A 421 -10.98 19.43 -11.13
N LEU A 422 -12.23 19.52 -10.69
CA LEU A 422 -12.64 19.54 -9.28
C LEU A 422 -13.89 18.68 -9.12
N TYR A 423 -13.88 17.77 -8.17
CA TYR A 423 -15.00 16.87 -7.87
C TYR A 423 -15.38 16.96 -6.40
N ASP A 424 -16.67 16.81 -6.10
CA ASP A 424 -17.22 16.53 -4.78
C ASP A 424 -17.33 14.99 -4.64
N THR A 425 -16.35 14.34 -4.02
CA THR A 425 -16.28 12.88 -3.96
C THR A 425 -17.29 12.25 -2.99
N VAL A 426 -18.02 13.05 -2.22
CA VAL A 426 -19.14 12.59 -1.39
C VAL A 426 -20.41 12.51 -2.21
N ALA A 427 -20.72 13.57 -2.99
CA ALA A 427 -21.90 13.62 -3.85
C ALA A 427 -21.69 12.85 -5.17
N ASP A 428 -20.45 12.75 -5.64
CA ASP A 428 -20.05 12.14 -6.91
C ASP A 428 -18.84 11.21 -6.72
N ILE A 429 -19.06 10.06 -6.09
CA ILE A 429 -18.02 9.05 -5.82
C ILE A 429 -17.33 8.55 -7.11
N GLY A 430 -18.00 8.69 -8.26
CA GLY A 430 -17.49 8.28 -9.57
C GLY A 430 -16.71 9.35 -10.31
N GLU A 431 -16.52 10.55 -9.74
CA GLU A 431 -15.75 11.66 -10.32
C GLU A 431 -16.20 12.00 -11.76
N LYS A 432 -17.52 12.16 -11.97
CA LYS A 432 -18.15 12.35 -13.30
C LYS A 432 -18.42 13.82 -13.61
N ASN A 433 -18.72 14.64 -12.58
CA ASN A 433 -19.20 16.00 -12.72
C ASN A 433 -18.10 16.98 -12.33
N ASN A 434 -17.39 17.54 -13.32
CA ASN A 434 -16.35 18.54 -13.07
C ASN A 434 -16.92 19.88 -12.63
N LEU A 435 -16.69 20.28 -11.40
CA LEU A 435 -17.18 21.50 -10.76
C LEU A 435 -16.15 22.66 -10.74
N ALA A 436 -15.01 22.51 -11.43
CA ALA A 436 -13.94 23.52 -11.41
C ALA A 436 -14.39 24.91 -11.88
N GLY A 437 -15.26 24.94 -12.89
CA GLY A 437 -15.83 26.20 -13.43
C GLY A 437 -16.80 26.89 -12.47
N ALA A 438 -17.57 26.12 -11.70
CA ALA A 438 -18.51 26.64 -10.72
C ALA A 438 -17.86 27.05 -9.39
N ASN A 439 -16.60 26.61 -9.12
CA ASN A 439 -15.88 26.85 -7.86
C ASN A 439 -14.48 27.43 -8.12
N THR A 440 -14.41 28.54 -8.84
CA THR A 440 -13.15 29.11 -9.36
C THR A 440 -12.15 29.48 -8.26
N GLU A 441 -12.58 30.05 -7.15
CA GLU A 441 -11.69 30.49 -6.06
C GLU A 441 -11.11 29.26 -5.32
N LEU A 442 -11.92 28.26 -5.02
CA LEU A 442 -11.45 27.00 -4.45
C LEU A 442 -10.46 26.30 -5.40
N THR A 443 -10.77 26.27 -6.69
CA THR A 443 -9.92 25.69 -7.73
C THR A 443 -8.54 26.35 -7.77
N LYS A 444 -8.49 27.69 -7.73
CA LYS A 444 -7.24 28.47 -7.67
C LYS A 444 -6.45 28.18 -6.39
N ARG A 445 -7.11 28.11 -5.23
CA ARG A 445 -6.50 27.76 -3.94
C ARG A 445 -5.85 26.38 -3.98
N LEU A 446 -6.58 25.35 -4.42
CA LEU A 446 -6.06 23.98 -4.50
C LEU A 446 -4.91 23.84 -5.51
N GLN A 447 -4.96 24.60 -6.61
CA GLN A 447 -3.86 24.66 -7.57
C GLN A 447 -2.59 25.29 -6.97
N ALA A 448 -2.74 26.34 -6.16
CA ALA A 448 -1.62 26.96 -5.45
C ALA A 448 -1.00 26.00 -4.43
N VAL A 449 -1.83 25.30 -3.64
CA VAL A 449 -1.40 24.24 -2.70
C VAL A 449 -0.60 23.17 -3.43
N TYR A 450 -1.13 22.63 -4.53
CA TYR A 450 -0.43 21.63 -5.32
C TYR A 450 0.95 22.11 -5.79
N LYS A 451 1.03 23.31 -6.36
CA LYS A 451 2.30 23.89 -6.85
C LYS A 451 3.31 24.06 -5.71
N ALA A 452 2.88 24.62 -4.58
CA ALA A 452 3.75 24.82 -3.41
C ALA A 452 4.30 23.48 -2.87
N HIS A 453 3.45 22.47 -2.77
CA HIS A 453 3.86 21.14 -2.33
C HIS A 453 4.87 20.48 -3.29
N VAL A 454 4.64 20.59 -4.61
CA VAL A 454 5.57 20.06 -5.62
C VAL A 454 6.94 20.73 -5.51
N GLU A 455 6.99 22.06 -5.35
CA GLU A 455 8.26 22.79 -5.20
C GLU A 455 8.96 22.44 -3.88
N GLU A 456 8.22 22.28 -2.78
CA GLU A 456 8.78 21.82 -1.49
C GLU A 456 9.42 20.43 -1.62
N ILE A 457 8.73 19.48 -2.22
CA ILE A 457 9.27 18.13 -2.45
C ILE A 457 10.52 18.17 -3.34
N LYS A 458 10.52 18.96 -4.40
CA LYS A 458 11.70 19.10 -5.28
C LYS A 458 12.92 19.65 -4.55
N LYS A 459 12.71 20.70 -3.73
CA LYS A 459 13.76 21.36 -2.95
C LYS A 459 14.38 20.43 -1.90
N ASN A 460 13.55 19.57 -1.29
CA ASN A 460 13.92 18.72 -0.15
C ASN A 460 14.04 17.23 -0.53
N ARG A 461 14.43 16.94 -1.76
CA ARG A 461 14.65 15.57 -2.24
C ARG A 461 15.85 14.93 -1.55
N ARG A 462 15.69 13.62 -1.25
CA ARG A 462 16.73 12.77 -0.70
C ARG A 462 17.13 11.68 -1.71
N PRO A 463 18.39 11.20 -1.70
CA PRO A 463 18.85 10.22 -2.69
C PRO A 463 18.29 8.81 -2.44
N THR A 464 18.31 7.98 -3.48
CA THR A 464 18.18 6.52 -3.37
C THR A 464 19.53 5.89 -3.08
N ALA A 465 19.55 4.68 -2.50
CA ALA A 465 20.75 3.87 -2.48
C ALA A 465 21.07 3.29 -3.85
N ALA A 466 22.34 3.20 -4.18
CA ALA A 466 22.82 2.41 -5.31
C ALA A 466 22.98 0.94 -4.91
N MET A 467 22.50 0.02 -5.74
CA MET A 467 22.75 -1.41 -5.60
C MET A 467 23.90 -1.85 -6.53
N PRO A 468 24.76 -2.78 -6.08
CA PRO A 468 25.84 -3.28 -6.93
C PRO A 468 25.27 -3.94 -8.19
N ARG A 469 25.92 -3.67 -9.32
CA ARG A 469 25.62 -4.33 -10.60
C ARG A 469 26.76 -5.24 -11.00
N LYS A 470 26.50 -6.51 -11.21
CA LYS A 470 27.48 -7.34 -11.94
C LYS A 470 27.58 -6.76 -13.37
N LYS A 471 28.77 -6.32 -13.77
CA LYS A 471 29.04 -5.95 -15.16
C LYS A 471 28.83 -7.21 -16.00
N ASN A 472 27.75 -7.27 -16.78
CA ASN A 472 27.58 -8.34 -17.76
C ASN A 472 28.75 -8.27 -18.75
N ALA A 473 29.52 -9.34 -18.90
CA ALA A 473 30.60 -9.47 -19.84
C ALA A 473 30.15 -9.34 -21.31
N SER A 474 28.84 -9.23 -21.57
CA SER A 474 28.26 -9.21 -22.94
C SER A 474 27.86 -7.83 -23.46
N SER A 475 28.12 -6.71 -22.76
CA SER A 475 27.74 -5.37 -23.25
C SER A 475 28.82 -4.66 -24.08
N SER A 476 29.94 -5.33 -24.36
CA SER A 476 31.07 -4.74 -25.14
C SER A 476 30.99 -4.93 -26.65
N GLN A 477 29.91 -5.52 -27.19
CA GLN A 477 29.71 -5.61 -28.63
C GLN A 477 28.29 -5.20 -29.04
N ARG A 478 28.05 -3.89 -29.05
CA ARG A 478 27.02 -3.35 -29.93
C ARG A 478 27.72 -3.05 -31.28
N PRO A 479 27.37 -3.75 -32.35
CA PRO A 479 27.94 -3.41 -33.67
C PRO A 479 27.53 -1.97 -34.02
N GLU A 480 28.47 -1.15 -34.49
CA GLU A 480 28.25 0.24 -34.95
C GLU A 480 27.35 0.38 -36.19
N GLN A 481 26.52 -0.62 -36.47
CA GLN A 481 25.68 -0.62 -37.69
C GLN A 481 24.44 0.31 -37.59
N GLY A 482 24.12 0.84 -36.41
CA GLY A 482 22.95 1.72 -36.27
C GLY A 482 23.13 3.15 -36.77
N LYS A 483 24.36 3.68 -36.79
CA LYS A 483 24.62 5.07 -37.19
C LYS A 483 24.70 5.25 -38.71
N LYS A 484 25.09 4.22 -39.47
CA LYS A 484 25.15 4.30 -40.93
C LYS A 484 23.79 4.34 -41.63
N LYS A 485 22.76 3.64 -41.09
CA LYS A 485 21.40 3.66 -41.71
C LYS A 485 20.62 4.95 -41.47
N GLN A 486 20.90 5.68 -40.40
CA GLN A 486 20.21 6.96 -40.11
C GLN A 486 20.78 8.11 -40.99
N ASN A 487 22.10 8.09 -41.27
CA ASN A 487 22.72 9.07 -42.14
C ASN A 487 22.38 8.85 -43.63
N GLN A 488 22.21 7.58 -44.08
CA GLN A 488 21.75 7.32 -45.44
C GLN A 488 20.31 7.78 -45.69
N LYS A 489 19.38 7.59 -44.72
CA LYS A 489 18.01 8.11 -44.85
C LYS A 489 17.93 9.64 -44.82
N LYS A 490 18.83 10.34 -44.11
CA LYS A 490 18.89 11.80 -44.11
C LYS A 490 19.43 12.37 -45.41
N ASN A 491 20.42 11.69 -46.04
CA ASN A 491 20.98 12.10 -47.33
C ASN A 491 20.04 11.80 -48.50
N GLN A 492 19.25 10.73 -48.43
CA GLN A 492 18.24 10.43 -49.45
C GLN A 492 17.06 11.40 -49.40
N LYS A 493 16.65 11.87 -48.22
CA LYS A 493 15.63 12.92 -48.08
C LYS A 493 16.12 14.29 -48.59
N LYS A 494 17.41 14.62 -48.43
CA LYS A 494 17.98 15.87 -48.98
C LYS A 494 18.12 15.85 -50.50
N LYS A 495 18.43 14.69 -51.12
CA LYS A 495 18.46 14.57 -52.57
C LYS A 495 17.09 14.64 -53.24
N ASN A 496 16.04 14.12 -52.58
CA ASN A 496 14.66 14.20 -53.10
C ASN A 496 13.98 15.57 -52.86
N ALA A 497 14.53 16.42 -52.01
CA ALA A 497 14.05 17.79 -51.82
C ALA A 497 14.73 18.83 -52.73
N ALA A 498 15.83 18.47 -53.40
CA ALA A 498 16.52 19.33 -54.37
C ALA A 498 16.15 19.00 -55.83
N ALA A 499 15.21 18.06 -56.04
CA ALA A 499 14.72 17.64 -57.35
C ALA A 499 13.23 17.94 -57.56
N LYS A 500 12.68 18.83 -56.74
CA LYS A 500 11.37 19.47 -56.93
C LYS A 500 11.63 21.04 -56.85
#